data_593ffb6d6bce3ab7b088b7e592492069
#
_entry.id   593ffb6d6bce3ab7b088b7e592492069
#
_cell.length_a   1.000
_cell.length_b   1.000
_cell.length_c   1.000
_cell.angle_alpha   90.00
_cell.angle_beta   90.00
_cell.angle_gamma   90.00
#
_symmetry.space_group_name_H-M   'P 1'
#
loop_
_entity.id
_entity.type
_entity.pdbx_description
1 polymer ?
#
loop_
_entity_poly.entity_id
_entity_poly.type
_entity_poly.pdbx_seq_one_letter_code
_entity_poly.pdbx_strand_id
1 'polypeptide(L)'
;MPNVGHLYIQTNEVQNAIIHYQRSADGALCELERYSTHGAGSGTFKPISGQESAPNAFEGAGSVILTLDRQCLFATNGGDNSVSSFRVGEDGRLRLVDVKPTGNPVEGNCGTAKSLAYVPSSGTLFVLHSFGPDHLRLMSVDGESKLTARPERYTVNTFSKRNRVATMVVVSPNEDLVIVGTTFDEPIALTGLYPDGSPILWVQRAGGALHSIASNAPDPDGLAVFPLQKDGSLGTVRFYDAKGGSPFYIAFLHKRPDTFVIGCAVGDGCTMGTVEKDGTVSIAPLVKIDTSAGVPTELCWLSVAPDDRTVYATNFGYSNISSFHINGRGLEIACDPACPKIVGDGTARALNGTVTSGPSDSWITPDGAYLYQIYGNASKLVGYATQLDGSLNEITSVKIPYNSPQGLAGF
;
A
#
# COMPACT_ATOMS: atom_id res chain seq x y z
N MET A 1 -24.81 14.16 -15.31
CA MET A 1 -23.49 14.53 -15.84
C MET A 1 -22.92 13.30 -16.53
N PRO A 2 -22.17 13.43 -17.63
CA PRO A 2 -21.57 12.25 -18.24
C PRO A 2 -20.63 11.58 -17.25
N ASN A 3 -20.72 10.25 -17.13
CA ASN A 3 -19.82 9.46 -16.31
C ASN A 3 -18.46 9.44 -16.99
N VAL A 4 -17.40 9.70 -16.23
CA VAL A 4 -16.06 9.77 -16.77
C VAL A 4 -15.16 8.66 -16.21
N GLY A 5 -15.53 8.03 -15.09
CA GLY A 5 -14.76 6.95 -14.54
C GLY A 5 -15.36 6.29 -13.30
N HIS A 6 -14.64 5.32 -12.79
CA HIS A 6 -15.03 4.51 -11.64
C HIS A 6 -13.91 4.43 -10.62
N LEU A 7 -14.27 4.33 -9.34
CA LEU A 7 -13.35 4.20 -8.24
C LEU A 7 -13.84 3.11 -7.29
N TYR A 8 -12.94 2.30 -6.80
CA TYR A 8 -13.21 1.17 -5.91
C TYR A 8 -12.35 1.29 -4.67
N ILE A 9 -12.98 1.14 -3.50
CA ILE A 9 -12.33 1.17 -2.19
C ILE A 9 -12.75 -0.05 -1.38
N GLN A 10 -11.80 -0.67 -0.70
CA GLN A 10 -12.07 -1.78 0.21
C GLN A 10 -12.44 -1.25 1.60
N THR A 11 -13.47 -1.80 2.23
CA THR A 11 -13.88 -1.40 3.58
C THR A 11 -12.99 -1.98 4.67
N ASN A 12 -12.40 -3.15 4.43
CA ASN A 12 -11.67 -3.96 5.42
C ASN A 12 -12.47 -4.26 6.71
N GLU A 13 -13.79 -4.10 6.69
CA GLU A 13 -14.65 -4.53 7.79
C GLU A 13 -14.63 -6.06 7.94
N VAL A 14 -15.07 -6.59 9.09
CA VAL A 14 -15.18 -8.04 9.31
C VAL A 14 -16.02 -8.71 8.22
N GLN A 15 -17.09 -8.05 7.76
CA GLN A 15 -17.78 -8.38 6.52
C GLN A 15 -17.21 -7.49 5.42
N ASN A 16 -16.13 -7.96 4.81
CA ASN A 16 -15.39 -7.14 3.86
C ASN A 16 -16.17 -6.87 2.57
N ALA A 17 -16.05 -5.66 2.06
CA ALA A 17 -16.75 -5.21 0.86
C ALA A 17 -15.91 -4.24 0.03
N ILE A 18 -16.25 -4.13 -1.25
CA ILE A 18 -15.79 -3.09 -2.16
C ILE A 18 -16.90 -2.07 -2.35
N ILE A 19 -16.62 -0.82 -2.04
CA ILE A 19 -17.50 0.31 -2.37
C ILE A 19 -17.15 0.80 -3.77
N HIS A 20 -18.12 0.89 -4.63
CA HIS A 20 -18.00 1.39 -6.00
C HIS A 20 -18.54 2.80 -6.10
N TYR A 21 -17.71 3.72 -6.52
CA TYR A 21 -18.07 5.09 -6.82
C TYR A 21 -18.03 5.34 -8.34
N GLN A 22 -18.96 6.14 -8.79
CA GLN A 22 -18.94 6.77 -10.09
C GLN A 22 -18.31 8.15 -9.97
N ARG A 23 -17.39 8.47 -10.87
CA ARG A 23 -16.71 9.77 -10.94
C ARG A 23 -17.28 10.58 -12.11
N SER A 24 -17.68 11.81 -11.83
CA SER A 24 -18.10 12.78 -12.85
C SER A 24 -16.88 13.52 -13.46
N ALA A 25 -17.14 14.32 -14.51
CA ALA A 25 -16.10 15.06 -15.22
C ALA A 25 -15.38 16.11 -14.35
N ASP A 26 -16.07 16.65 -13.35
CA ASP A 26 -15.55 17.62 -12.38
C ASP A 26 -14.90 16.95 -11.16
N GLY A 27 -14.73 15.62 -11.20
CA GLY A 27 -14.08 14.84 -10.14
C GLY A 27 -14.97 14.49 -8.96
N ALA A 28 -16.24 14.90 -8.94
CA ALA A 28 -17.14 14.52 -7.86
C ALA A 28 -17.45 13.01 -7.86
N LEU A 29 -17.65 12.45 -6.67
CA LEU A 29 -17.93 11.02 -6.47
C LEU A 29 -19.37 10.80 -6.03
N CYS A 30 -20.00 9.76 -6.58
CA CYS A 30 -21.29 9.24 -6.17
C CYS A 30 -21.17 7.74 -5.88
N GLU A 31 -21.48 7.31 -4.66
CA GLU A 31 -21.53 5.89 -4.32
C GLU A 31 -22.66 5.23 -5.13
N LEU A 32 -22.34 4.17 -5.88
CA LEU A 32 -23.31 3.41 -6.66
C LEU A 32 -23.76 2.15 -5.91
N GLU A 33 -22.81 1.35 -5.45
CA GLU A 33 -23.10 0.03 -4.91
C GLU A 33 -21.96 -0.46 -4.02
N ARG A 34 -22.26 -1.42 -3.14
CA ARG A 34 -21.30 -2.16 -2.34
C ARG A 34 -21.37 -3.63 -2.67
N TYR A 35 -20.23 -4.22 -2.94
CA TYR A 35 -20.10 -5.63 -3.29
C TYR A 35 -19.40 -6.38 -2.15
N SER A 36 -20.07 -7.37 -1.57
CA SER A 36 -19.40 -8.26 -0.61
C SER A 36 -18.22 -8.97 -1.27
N THR A 37 -17.09 -9.02 -0.59
CA THR A 37 -15.95 -9.85 -1.01
C THR A 37 -16.16 -11.32 -0.67
N HIS A 38 -17.17 -11.64 0.15
CA HIS A 38 -17.39 -12.96 0.76
C HIS A 38 -16.20 -13.50 1.57
N GLY A 39 -15.23 -12.64 1.88
CA GLY A 39 -14.14 -12.89 2.82
C GLY A 39 -14.23 -11.95 4.01
N ALA A 40 -13.39 -12.19 5.01
CA ALA A 40 -13.33 -11.37 6.21
C ALA A 40 -12.19 -10.34 6.12
N GLY A 41 -12.49 -9.07 6.33
CA GLY A 41 -11.47 -8.06 6.59
C GLY A 41 -10.89 -8.21 8.00
N SER A 42 -9.74 -7.59 8.25
CA SER A 42 -9.11 -7.58 9.58
C SER A 42 -9.84 -6.65 10.57
N GLY A 43 -10.84 -5.94 10.10
CA GLY A 43 -11.52 -4.90 10.86
C GLY A 43 -10.54 -3.78 11.19
N THR A 44 -10.48 -3.41 12.45
CA THR A 44 -9.54 -2.38 12.93
C THR A 44 -8.31 -2.97 13.62
N PHE A 45 -8.21 -4.30 13.69
CA PHE A 45 -7.10 -4.97 14.36
C PHE A 45 -5.82 -4.84 13.55
N LYS A 46 -4.79 -4.28 14.17
CA LYS A 46 -3.45 -4.09 13.59
C LYS A 46 -2.50 -5.18 14.11
N PRO A 47 -2.13 -6.17 13.29
CA PRO A 47 -1.36 -7.33 13.76
C PRO A 47 0.00 -6.97 14.38
N ILE A 48 0.68 -5.96 13.85
CA ILE A 48 2.02 -5.57 14.30
C ILE A 48 1.99 -5.01 15.71
N SER A 49 1.10 -4.06 15.99
CA SER A 49 1.02 -3.39 17.30
C SER A 49 0.04 -4.06 18.25
N GLY A 50 -0.78 -4.99 17.78
CA GLY A 50 -1.86 -5.55 18.57
C GLY A 50 -3.00 -4.57 18.88
N GLN A 51 -3.05 -3.42 18.22
CA GLN A 51 -4.11 -2.44 18.42
C GLN A 51 -5.45 -2.97 17.91
N GLU A 52 -6.49 -2.89 18.73
CA GLU A 52 -7.85 -3.30 18.35
C GLU A 52 -8.54 -2.28 17.45
N SER A 53 -8.10 -1.02 17.50
CA SER A 53 -8.63 0.06 16.66
C SER A 53 -7.48 0.85 16.03
N ALA A 54 -7.24 0.61 14.76
CA ALA A 54 -6.20 1.27 14.00
C ALA A 54 -6.67 1.62 12.59
N PRO A 55 -6.40 2.82 12.08
CA PRO A 55 -6.80 3.24 10.74
C PRO A 55 -5.99 2.55 9.64
N ASN A 56 -4.86 1.98 9.99
CA ASN A 56 -3.94 1.27 9.11
C ASN A 56 -3.74 -0.17 9.59
N ALA A 57 -4.84 -0.93 9.64
CA ALA A 57 -4.80 -2.30 10.15
C ALA A 57 -3.93 -3.23 9.31
N PHE A 58 -3.83 -3.02 8.01
CA PHE A 58 -2.96 -3.83 7.14
C PHE A 58 -1.48 -3.51 7.29
N GLU A 59 -1.11 -2.27 7.60
CA GLU A 59 0.27 -1.78 7.48
C GLU A 59 0.92 -2.14 6.13
N GLY A 60 0.20 -1.87 5.05
CA GLY A 60 0.62 -2.20 3.70
C GLY A 60 -0.17 -1.42 2.67
N ALA A 61 0.12 -1.66 1.42
CA ALA A 61 -0.46 -0.97 0.29
C ALA A 61 -0.79 -1.94 -0.85
N GLY A 62 -1.74 -1.56 -1.70
CA GLY A 62 -2.11 -2.38 -2.85
C GLY A 62 -2.99 -3.57 -2.49
N SER A 63 -3.88 -3.43 -1.49
CA SER A 63 -4.85 -4.46 -1.11
C SER A 63 -5.98 -4.64 -2.11
N VAL A 64 -6.23 -3.65 -2.97
CA VAL A 64 -7.13 -3.70 -4.12
C VAL A 64 -6.36 -3.33 -5.36
N ILE A 65 -6.43 -4.17 -6.38
CA ILE A 65 -5.82 -3.90 -7.68
C ILE A 65 -6.82 -4.14 -8.81
N LEU A 66 -6.71 -3.32 -9.85
CA LEU A 66 -7.43 -3.46 -11.10
C LEU A 66 -6.45 -3.87 -12.21
N THR A 67 -6.81 -4.83 -13.04
CA THR A 67 -5.97 -5.22 -14.18
C THR A 67 -5.88 -4.07 -15.20
N LEU A 68 -4.79 -4.01 -15.96
CA LEU A 68 -4.56 -2.95 -16.95
C LEU A 68 -5.65 -2.90 -18.04
N ASP A 69 -6.22 -4.05 -18.40
CA ASP A 69 -7.35 -4.16 -19.32
C ASP A 69 -8.70 -3.80 -18.69
N ARG A 70 -8.70 -3.49 -17.38
CA ARG A 70 -9.87 -3.13 -16.56
C ARG A 70 -10.95 -4.21 -16.49
N GLN A 71 -10.62 -5.47 -16.76
CA GLN A 71 -11.59 -6.55 -16.75
C GLN A 71 -11.72 -7.27 -15.41
N CYS A 72 -10.66 -7.22 -14.58
CA CYS A 72 -10.62 -7.91 -13.30
C CYS A 72 -10.22 -6.97 -12.18
N LEU A 73 -10.88 -7.11 -11.04
CA LEU A 73 -10.48 -6.48 -9.79
C LEU A 73 -10.21 -7.59 -8.77
N PHE A 74 -9.10 -7.47 -8.05
CA PHE A 74 -8.74 -8.37 -6.96
C PHE A 74 -8.66 -7.60 -5.64
N ALA A 75 -9.09 -8.24 -4.56
CA ALA A 75 -9.03 -7.67 -3.21
C ALA A 75 -8.57 -8.72 -2.20
N THR A 76 -7.72 -8.30 -1.27
CA THR A 76 -7.33 -9.15 -0.13
C THR A 76 -8.40 -9.15 0.95
N ASN A 77 -8.53 -10.26 1.67
CA ASN A 77 -9.31 -10.38 2.89
C ASN A 77 -8.34 -10.76 4.03
N GLY A 78 -7.88 -9.73 4.75
CA GLY A 78 -6.83 -9.90 5.75
C GLY A 78 -7.28 -10.62 7.02
N GLY A 79 -8.59 -10.70 7.28
CA GLY A 79 -9.13 -11.37 8.47
C GLY A 79 -9.18 -12.89 8.36
N ASP A 80 -9.29 -13.43 7.15
CA ASP A 80 -9.32 -14.87 6.89
C ASP A 80 -8.22 -15.35 5.92
N ASN A 81 -7.31 -14.47 5.52
CA ASN A 81 -6.24 -14.76 4.55
C ASN A 81 -6.77 -15.36 3.24
N SER A 82 -7.76 -14.71 2.65
CA SER A 82 -8.26 -15.05 1.32
C SER A 82 -8.13 -13.89 0.34
N VAL A 83 -8.36 -14.19 -0.93
CA VAL A 83 -8.42 -13.20 -2.03
C VAL A 83 -9.73 -13.38 -2.76
N SER A 84 -10.39 -12.27 -3.05
CA SER A 84 -11.60 -12.21 -3.87
C SER A 84 -11.28 -11.67 -5.26
N SER A 85 -11.84 -12.29 -6.27
CA SER A 85 -11.76 -11.84 -7.66
C SER A 85 -13.13 -11.41 -8.18
N PHE A 86 -13.14 -10.34 -8.95
CA PHE A 86 -14.33 -9.79 -9.57
C PHE A 86 -14.11 -9.56 -11.06
N ARG A 87 -15.15 -9.79 -11.85
CA ARG A 87 -15.22 -9.24 -13.20
C ARG A 87 -15.77 -7.83 -13.12
N VAL A 88 -15.20 -6.94 -13.91
CA VAL A 88 -15.65 -5.56 -14.07
C VAL A 88 -16.45 -5.46 -15.35
N GLY A 89 -17.70 -5.01 -15.25
CA GLY A 89 -18.56 -4.77 -16.39
C GLY A 89 -18.20 -3.48 -17.15
N GLU A 90 -18.73 -3.32 -18.34
CA GLU A 90 -18.56 -2.10 -19.15
C GLU A 90 -19.07 -0.83 -18.42
N ASP A 91 -20.05 -0.99 -17.54
CA ASP A 91 -20.60 0.05 -16.68
C ASP A 91 -19.85 0.21 -15.34
N GLY A 92 -18.71 -0.45 -15.18
CA GLY A 92 -17.90 -0.46 -13.97
C GLY A 92 -18.45 -1.31 -12.83
N ARG A 93 -19.63 -1.95 -12.99
CA ARG A 93 -20.18 -2.81 -11.93
C ARG A 93 -19.36 -4.08 -11.76
N LEU A 94 -19.30 -4.54 -10.51
CA LEU A 94 -18.53 -5.72 -10.15
C LEU A 94 -19.43 -6.97 -10.08
N ARG A 95 -18.93 -8.07 -10.56
CA ARG A 95 -19.50 -9.39 -10.35
C ARG A 95 -18.46 -10.29 -9.70
N LEU A 96 -18.73 -10.71 -8.47
CA LEU A 96 -17.85 -11.65 -7.78
C LEU A 96 -17.73 -12.95 -8.59
N VAL A 97 -16.50 -13.43 -8.77
CA VAL A 97 -16.20 -14.65 -9.51
C VAL A 97 -15.75 -15.75 -8.56
N ASP A 98 -14.78 -15.45 -7.69
CA ASP A 98 -14.19 -16.45 -6.81
C ASP A 98 -13.70 -15.82 -5.50
N VAL A 99 -13.61 -16.66 -4.47
CA VAL A 99 -12.96 -16.35 -3.19
C VAL A 99 -12.07 -17.53 -2.83
N LYS A 100 -10.76 -17.30 -2.72
CA LYS A 100 -9.80 -18.38 -2.53
C LYS A 100 -8.90 -18.12 -1.33
N PRO A 101 -8.81 -19.07 -0.36
CA PRO A 101 -7.82 -19.02 0.70
C PRO A 101 -6.39 -18.98 0.14
N THR A 102 -5.52 -18.19 0.75
CA THR A 102 -4.11 -18.10 0.34
C THR A 102 -3.30 -19.33 0.75
N GLY A 103 -3.81 -20.11 1.69
CA GLY A 103 -3.13 -21.25 2.28
C GLY A 103 -2.28 -20.91 3.51
N ASN A 104 -2.16 -19.62 3.87
CA ASN A 104 -1.56 -19.23 5.12
C ASN A 104 -2.60 -19.25 6.25
N PRO A 105 -2.25 -19.74 7.45
CA PRO A 105 -3.13 -19.65 8.60
C PRO A 105 -3.39 -18.20 8.99
N VAL A 106 -4.53 -17.93 9.60
CA VAL A 106 -4.87 -16.59 10.14
C VAL A 106 -4.08 -16.28 11.40
N GLU A 107 -3.71 -17.33 12.14
CA GLU A 107 -2.92 -17.25 13.37
C GLU A 107 -1.49 -17.73 13.17
N GLY A 108 -0.61 -17.38 14.09
CA GLY A 108 0.79 -17.75 14.04
C GLY A 108 1.65 -16.75 13.28
N ASN A 109 2.68 -17.24 12.58
CA ASN A 109 3.71 -16.40 11.95
C ASN A 109 3.36 -15.94 10.52
N CYS A 110 2.17 -16.22 10.05
CA CYS A 110 1.80 -16.00 8.65
C CYS A 110 0.83 -14.83 8.45
N GLY A 111 0.91 -13.84 9.17
CA GLY A 111 0.20 -12.56 9.14
C GLY A 111 -0.87 -12.30 8.06
N THR A 112 -1.37 -11.13 8.07
CA THR A 112 -2.48 -10.63 7.24
C THR A 112 -2.12 -10.57 5.76
N ALA A 113 -2.93 -11.15 4.88
CA ALA A 113 -2.88 -10.90 3.43
C ALA A 113 -3.19 -9.43 3.17
N LYS A 114 -2.26 -8.67 2.58
CA LYS A 114 -2.33 -7.21 2.55
C LYS A 114 -2.06 -6.54 1.22
N SER A 115 -1.36 -7.18 0.31
CA SER A 115 -0.94 -6.57 -0.95
C SER A 115 -0.98 -7.57 -2.09
N LEU A 116 -1.32 -7.08 -3.27
CA LEU A 116 -1.48 -7.88 -4.49
C LEU A 116 -0.65 -7.30 -5.62
N ALA A 117 -0.12 -8.18 -6.47
CA ALA A 117 0.46 -7.80 -7.75
C ALA A 117 0.13 -8.86 -8.80
N TYR A 118 -0.30 -8.44 -9.98
CA TYR A 118 -0.72 -9.32 -11.06
C TYR A 118 0.24 -9.26 -12.25
N VAL A 119 0.55 -10.43 -12.82
CA VAL A 119 1.39 -10.59 -14.01
C VAL A 119 0.51 -11.04 -15.17
N PRO A 120 0.14 -10.16 -16.10
CA PRO A 120 -0.72 -10.48 -17.22
C PRO A 120 -0.19 -11.61 -18.12
N SER A 121 1.10 -11.61 -18.42
CA SER A 121 1.69 -12.59 -19.36
C SER A 121 1.62 -14.05 -18.89
N SER A 122 1.67 -14.28 -17.57
CA SER A 122 1.61 -15.63 -16.98
C SER A 122 0.29 -15.92 -16.27
N GLY A 123 -0.60 -14.92 -16.12
CA GLY A 123 -1.80 -15.06 -15.32
C GLY A 123 -1.52 -15.33 -13.84
N THR A 124 -0.39 -14.84 -13.30
CA THR A 124 0.02 -15.06 -11.92
C THR A 124 -0.37 -13.89 -11.04
N LEU A 125 -1.06 -14.16 -9.94
CA LEU A 125 -1.36 -13.20 -8.89
C LEU A 125 -0.50 -13.49 -7.67
N PHE A 126 0.34 -12.55 -7.28
CA PHE A 126 1.10 -12.56 -6.03
C PHE A 126 0.25 -12.02 -4.90
N VAL A 127 0.25 -12.72 -3.78
CA VAL A 127 -0.43 -12.32 -2.53
C VAL A 127 0.61 -12.19 -1.45
N LEU A 128 0.82 -10.96 -0.97
CA LEU A 128 1.77 -10.66 0.08
C LEU A 128 1.09 -10.69 1.45
N HIS A 129 1.76 -11.31 2.43
CA HIS A 129 1.37 -11.35 3.83
C HIS A 129 2.34 -10.53 4.69
N SER A 130 1.85 -10.04 5.84
CA SER A 130 2.65 -9.22 6.77
C SER A 130 3.89 -9.92 7.27
N PHE A 131 3.78 -11.23 7.55
CA PHE A 131 4.82 -12.03 8.19
C PHE A 131 5.11 -13.31 7.43
N GLY A 132 6.35 -13.81 7.61
CA GLY A 132 6.80 -15.10 7.10
C GLY A 132 6.41 -16.29 7.97
N PRO A 133 6.91 -17.47 7.60
CA PRO A 133 7.89 -17.67 6.53
C PRO A 133 7.35 -17.52 5.10
N ASP A 134 6.06 -17.69 4.90
CA ASP A 134 5.42 -17.67 3.58
C ASP A 134 4.87 -16.27 3.28
N HIS A 135 5.76 -15.29 3.10
CA HIS A 135 5.35 -13.92 2.81
C HIS A 135 4.60 -13.79 1.49
N LEU A 136 5.06 -14.48 0.45
CA LEU A 136 4.42 -14.48 -0.87
C LEU A 136 3.80 -15.85 -1.15
N ARG A 137 2.51 -15.83 -1.44
CA ARG A 137 1.74 -16.93 -2.01
C ARG A 137 1.32 -16.57 -3.43
N LEU A 138 1.15 -17.56 -4.26
CA LEU A 138 0.82 -17.40 -5.67
C LEU A 138 -0.53 -18.02 -5.98
N MET A 139 -1.24 -17.39 -6.90
CA MET A 139 -2.45 -17.95 -7.51
C MET A 139 -2.35 -17.83 -9.03
N SER A 140 -2.83 -18.84 -9.76
CA SER A 140 -3.12 -18.71 -11.18
C SER A 140 -4.50 -18.10 -11.36
N VAL A 141 -4.62 -17.17 -12.29
CA VAL A 141 -5.88 -16.52 -12.70
C VAL A 141 -6.20 -16.99 -14.11
N ASP A 142 -7.34 -17.62 -14.30
CA ASP A 142 -7.78 -18.05 -15.64
C ASP A 142 -8.53 -16.93 -16.40
N GLY A 143 -8.92 -17.22 -17.66
CA GLY A 143 -9.64 -16.25 -18.50
C GLY A 143 -11.01 -15.84 -17.96
N GLU A 144 -11.57 -16.58 -17.01
CA GLU A 144 -12.83 -16.28 -16.33
C GLU A 144 -12.61 -15.59 -14.97
N SER A 145 -11.37 -15.24 -14.64
CA SER A 145 -10.93 -14.63 -13.37
C SER A 145 -11.07 -15.56 -12.14
N LYS A 146 -11.14 -16.89 -12.36
CA LYS A 146 -11.10 -17.86 -11.26
C LYS A 146 -9.69 -18.00 -10.74
N LEU A 147 -9.58 -18.22 -9.43
CA LEU A 147 -8.33 -18.33 -8.71
C LEU A 147 -8.00 -19.80 -8.41
N THR A 148 -6.77 -20.19 -8.68
CA THR A 148 -6.25 -21.50 -8.29
C THR A 148 -4.95 -21.31 -7.53
N ALA A 149 -4.92 -21.75 -6.25
CA ALA A 149 -3.72 -21.63 -5.42
C ALA A 149 -2.58 -22.47 -6.02
N ARG A 150 -1.40 -21.88 -6.08
CA ARG A 150 -0.17 -22.53 -6.52
C ARG A 150 0.63 -23.04 -5.31
N PRO A 151 1.46 -24.08 -5.46
CA PRO A 151 2.25 -24.64 -4.35
C PRO A 151 3.43 -23.75 -3.95
N GLU A 152 3.89 -22.88 -4.85
CA GLU A 152 5.06 -22.03 -4.62
C GLU A 152 4.79 -20.99 -3.51
N ARG A 153 5.81 -20.77 -2.72
CA ARG A 153 5.82 -19.84 -1.61
C ARG A 153 7.22 -19.27 -1.42
N TYR A 154 7.28 -17.97 -1.10
CA TYR A 154 8.56 -17.30 -0.97
C TYR A 154 8.59 -16.47 0.31
N THR A 155 9.80 -16.27 0.81
CA THR A 155 10.06 -15.51 2.02
C THR A 155 10.96 -14.32 1.74
N VAL A 156 10.77 -13.24 2.49
CA VAL A 156 11.72 -12.13 2.57
C VAL A 156 12.59 -12.20 3.83
N ASN A 157 12.41 -13.25 4.63
CA ASN A 157 13.28 -13.53 5.75
C ASN A 157 14.65 -14.00 5.26
N THR A 158 15.69 -13.73 6.06
CA THR A 158 17.04 -14.25 5.88
C THR A 158 17.46 -15.03 7.12
N PHE A 159 18.67 -15.56 7.11
CA PHE A 159 19.22 -16.24 8.28
C PHE A 159 19.36 -15.27 9.48
N SER A 160 19.75 -14.03 9.22
CA SER A 160 19.95 -13.00 10.25
C SER A 160 18.66 -12.27 10.62
N LYS A 161 17.69 -12.19 9.71
CA LYS A 161 16.42 -11.47 9.88
C LYS A 161 15.24 -12.39 9.63
N ARG A 162 14.68 -12.89 10.74
CA ARG A 162 13.67 -13.98 10.70
C ARG A 162 12.23 -13.52 10.81
N ASN A 163 12.02 -12.23 11.12
CA ASN A 163 10.70 -11.68 11.38
C ASN A 163 10.44 -10.39 10.59
N ARG A 164 10.95 -10.32 9.35
CA ARG A 164 10.68 -9.14 8.51
C ARG A 164 9.20 -8.96 8.28
N VAL A 165 8.77 -7.72 8.39
CA VAL A 165 7.43 -7.29 8.02
C VAL A 165 7.47 -6.74 6.61
N ALA A 166 6.74 -7.37 5.71
CA ALA A 166 6.56 -6.89 4.36
C ALA A 166 5.47 -5.81 4.30
N THR A 167 5.57 -4.85 3.40
CA THR A 167 4.64 -3.73 3.25
C THR A 167 3.83 -3.77 1.96
N MET A 168 4.49 -3.96 0.83
CA MET A 168 3.88 -3.95 -0.50
C MET A 168 4.61 -4.90 -1.44
N VAL A 169 3.89 -5.50 -2.38
CA VAL A 169 4.46 -6.22 -3.52
C VAL A 169 4.11 -5.51 -4.82
N VAL A 170 5.09 -5.37 -5.71
CA VAL A 170 4.88 -4.84 -7.06
C VAL A 170 5.60 -5.69 -8.09
N VAL A 171 5.06 -5.73 -9.30
CA VAL A 171 5.70 -6.31 -10.49
C VAL A 171 6.24 -5.16 -11.33
N SER A 172 7.46 -5.29 -11.83
CA SER A 172 8.02 -4.32 -12.78
C SER A 172 7.17 -4.28 -14.07
N PRO A 173 7.01 -3.12 -14.71
CA PRO A 173 6.23 -3.02 -15.96
C PRO A 173 6.74 -3.92 -17.09
N ASN A 174 8.03 -4.28 -17.06
CA ASN A 174 8.64 -5.22 -18.03
C ASN A 174 8.39 -6.69 -17.67
N GLU A 175 7.73 -6.97 -16.54
CA GLU A 175 7.47 -8.32 -16.02
C GLU A 175 8.76 -9.17 -15.87
N ASP A 176 9.84 -8.55 -15.41
CA ASP A 176 11.13 -9.18 -15.19
C ASP A 176 11.52 -9.27 -13.69
N LEU A 177 10.89 -8.47 -12.84
CA LEU A 177 11.14 -8.42 -11.41
C LEU A 177 9.85 -8.36 -10.59
N VAL A 178 9.91 -8.93 -9.39
CA VAL A 178 8.96 -8.68 -8.30
C VAL A 178 9.73 -8.03 -7.16
N ILE A 179 9.22 -6.89 -6.67
CA ILE A 179 9.84 -6.12 -5.59
C ILE A 179 8.90 -6.12 -4.40
N VAL A 180 9.45 -6.40 -3.22
CA VAL A 180 8.73 -6.34 -1.94
C VAL A 180 9.41 -5.35 -1.02
N GLY A 181 8.66 -4.40 -0.49
CA GLY A 181 9.12 -3.52 0.59
C GLY A 181 9.17 -4.25 1.92
N THR A 182 10.23 -4.03 2.71
CA THR A 182 10.38 -4.62 4.05
C THR A 182 10.71 -3.52 5.07
N THR A 183 10.07 -3.56 6.23
CA THR A 183 10.14 -2.42 7.16
C THR A 183 10.64 -2.75 8.56
N PHE A 184 10.29 -3.87 9.13
CA PHE A 184 10.71 -4.27 10.48
C PHE A 184 11.40 -5.62 10.44
N ASP A 185 12.11 -5.96 11.50
CA ASP A 185 12.85 -7.21 11.53
C ASP A 185 12.74 -7.94 12.87
N GLU A 186 13.56 -7.62 13.85
CA GLU A 186 13.63 -8.38 15.07
C GLU A 186 12.62 -7.91 16.13
N PRO A 187 12.05 -8.84 16.92
CA PRO A 187 11.26 -8.46 18.07
C PRO A 187 12.16 -7.79 19.12
N ILE A 188 11.93 -6.53 19.39
CA ILE A 188 12.51 -5.83 20.54
C ILE A 188 11.40 -5.26 21.40
N ALA A 189 11.67 -5.18 22.69
CA ALA A 189 10.81 -4.47 23.62
C ALA A 189 10.84 -2.97 23.31
N LEU A 190 9.88 -2.47 22.54
CA LEU A 190 9.62 -1.05 22.47
C LEU A 190 8.87 -0.65 23.73
N THR A 191 9.60 -0.08 24.67
CA THR A 191 9.01 0.57 25.83
C THR A 191 9.15 2.07 25.63
N GLY A 192 8.05 2.75 25.51
CA GLY A 192 7.99 4.19 25.43
C GLY A 192 6.60 4.65 25.85
N LEU A 193 6.45 5.94 26.04
CA LEU A 193 5.16 6.55 26.30
C LEU A 193 4.84 7.52 25.16
N TYR A 194 3.59 7.52 24.75
CA TYR A 194 3.05 8.61 23.96
C TYR A 194 3.06 9.92 24.76
N PRO A 195 2.95 11.09 24.12
CA PRO A 195 2.91 12.36 24.84
C PRO A 195 1.81 12.49 25.91
N ASP A 196 0.75 11.68 25.79
CA ASP A 196 -0.33 11.61 26.78
C ASP A 196 -0.05 10.62 27.93
N GLY A 197 1.13 10.00 27.96
CA GLY A 197 1.53 9.04 28.98
C GLY A 197 1.06 7.61 28.75
N SER A 198 0.33 7.31 27.68
CA SER A 198 -0.06 5.95 27.34
C SER A 198 1.13 5.14 26.79
N PRO A 199 1.21 3.83 27.07
CA PRO A 199 2.34 3.01 26.62
C PRO A 199 2.29 2.79 25.09
N ILE A 200 3.47 2.86 24.45
CA ILE A 200 3.68 2.40 23.07
C ILE A 200 4.01 0.92 23.14
N LEU A 201 3.13 0.09 22.59
CA LEU A 201 3.33 -1.36 22.51
C LEU A 201 3.30 -1.81 21.06
N TRP A 202 4.36 -2.50 20.65
CA TRP A 202 4.45 -3.17 19.37
C TRP A 202 4.56 -4.67 19.59
N VAL A 203 3.57 -5.40 19.14
CA VAL A 203 3.45 -6.83 19.41
C VAL A 203 3.33 -7.59 18.10
N GLN A 204 4.19 -8.58 17.93
CA GLN A 204 3.96 -9.57 16.87
C GLN A 204 2.82 -10.49 17.31
N ARG A 205 1.86 -10.67 16.43
CA ARG A 205 0.67 -11.50 16.71
C ARG A 205 1.02 -12.95 17.05
N ALA A 206 2.03 -13.50 16.38
CA ALA A 206 2.50 -14.86 16.61
C ALA A 206 3.47 -14.95 17.78
N GLY A 207 2.95 -15.10 18.98
CA GLY A 207 3.74 -15.39 20.16
C GLY A 207 3.99 -14.24 21.12
N GLY A 208 3.34 -13.08 20.94
CA GLY A 208 3.44 -11.95 21.87
C GLY A 208 4.80 -11.30 21.94
N ALA A 209 5.66 -11.53 20.94
CA ALA A 209 6.96 -10.86 20.85
C ALA A 209 6.81 -9.39 20.44
N LEU A 210 7.57 -8.52 21.08
CA LEU A 210 7.61 -7.10 20.77
C LEU A 210 8.53 -6.85 19.56
N HIS A 211 8.12 -5.96 18.67
CA HIS A 211 8.91 -5.56 17.53
C HIS A 211 9.43 -4.14 17.66
N SER A 212 10.59 -3.88 17.10
CA SER A 212 11.07 -2.54 16.85
C SER A 212 11.21 -2.28 15.36
N ILE A 213 11.26 -1.02 15.03
CA ILE A 213 11.83 -0.56 13.77
C ILE A 213 13.33 -0.71 13.87
N ALA A 214 13.88 -1.79 13.33
CA ALA A 214 15.31 -2.01 13.38
C ALA A 214 15.95 -1.64 12.06
N SER A 215 16.97 -0.81 12.12
CA SER A 215 17.93 -0.70 11.04
C SER A 215 19.02 -1.72 11.30
N ASN A 216 19.26 -2.64 10.41
CA ASN A 216 20.21 -3.70 10.65
C ASN A 216 21.26 -3.77 9.56
N ALA A 217 22.50 -3.71 9.98
CA ALA A 217 23.61 -4.21 9.21
C ALA A 217 23.93 -5.64 9.71
N PRO A 218 24.35 -6.56 8.86
CA PRO A 218 24.76 -6.36 7.47
C PRO A 218 23.64 -6.55 6.45
N ASP A 219 22.45 -6.88 6.85
CA ASP A 219 21.33 -7.29 6.01
C ASP A 219 20.26 -6.18 6.02
N PRO A 220 20.25 -5.29 5.03
CA PRO A 220 19.47 -4.06 5.09
C PRO A 220 17.96 -4.31 5.09
N ASP A 221 17.22 -3.50 5.84
CA ASP A 221 15.80 -3.30 5.65
C ASP A 221 15.60 -2.41 4.43
N GLY A 222 14.81 -2.89 3.51
CA GLY A 222 14.67 -2.17 2.26
C GLY A 222 13.84 -2.93 1.27
N LEU A 223 14.43 -3.29 0.16
CA LEU A 223 13.76 -3.98 -0.91
C LEU A 223 14.25 -5.42 -1.00
N ALA A 224 13.31 -6.36 -1.05
CA ALA A 224 13.55 -7.72 -1.48
C ALA A 224 13.15 -7.83 -2.97
N VAL A 225 14.13 -8.07 -3.84
CA VAL A 225 13.97 -8.08 -5.30
C VAL A 225 14.16 -9.50 -5.81
N PHE A 226 13.14 -10.02 -6.47
CA PHE A 226 13.11 -11.36 -7.05
C PHE A 226 13.09 -11.26 -8.57
N PRO A 227 13.98 -11.99 -9.30
CA PRO A 227 13.80 -12.21 -10.72
C PRO A 227 12.48 -12.94 -10.99
N LEU A 228 11.65 -12.42 -11.90
CA LEU A 228 10.40 -13.03 -12.31
C LEU A 228 10.66 -13.94 -13.51
N GLN A 229 10.21 -15.19 -13.43
CA GLN A 229 10.32 -16.18 -14.50
C GLN A 229 9.07 -16.15 -15.40
N LYS A 230 9.19 -16.64 -16.62
CA LYS A 230 8.09 -16.67 -17.61
C LYS A 230 6.85 -17.45 -17.15
N ASP A 231 7.03 -18.43 -16.28
CA ASP A 231 5.93 -19.21 -15.69
C ASP A 231 5.31 -18.55 -14.45
N GLY A 232 5.76 -17.35 -14.11
CA GLY A 232 5.33 -16.60 -12.93
C GLY A 232 5.98 -17.03 -11.62
N SER A 233 6.92 -17.98 -11.64
CA SER A 233 7.73 -18.33 -10.47
C SER A 233 8.83 -17.28 -10.23
N LEU A 234 9.40 -17.28 -9.02
CA LEU A 234 10.44 -16.32 -8.64
C LEU A 234 11.80 -16.99 -8.50
N GLY A 235 12.83 -16.30 -8.98
CA GLY A 235 14.23 -16.66 -8.77
C GLY A 235 14.75 -16.27 -7.39
N THR A 236 16.07 -16.36 -7.20
CA THR A 236 16.73 -16.06 -5.93
C THR A 236 16.63 -14.58 -5.58
N VAL A 237 16.14 -14.28 -4.38
CA VAL A 237 15.98 -12.93 -3.87
C VAL A 237 17.32 -12.21 -3.66
N ARG A 238 17.35 -10.92 -3.95
CA ARG A 238 18.44 -9.99 -3.60
C ARG A 238 17.88 -8.87 -2.73
N PHE A 239 18.64 -8.42 -1.75
CA PHE A 239 18.22 -7.37 -0.82
C PHE A 239 18.99 -6.08 -1.09
N TYR A 240 18.26 -4.95 -1.05
CA TYR A 240 18.81 -3.61 -1.28
C TYR A 240 18.38 -2.65 -0.18
N ASP A 241 19.31 -1.84 0.30
CA ASP A 241 19.01 -0.74 1.22
C ASP A 241 18.19 0.35 0.50
N ALA A 242 16.99 0.66 1.03
CA ALA A 242 16.13 1.70 0.48
C ALA A 242 16.58 3.13 0.80
N LYS A 243 17.73 3.31 1.49
CA LYS A 243 18.33 4.61 1.86
C LYS A 243 17.50 5.51 2.77
N GLY A 244 16.24 5.19 3.04
CA GLY A 244 15.34 5.99 3.86
C GLY A 244 14.79 5.26 5.08
N GLY A 245 15.01 3.96 5.18
CA GLY A 245 14.40 3.09 6.20
C GLY A 245 12.88 2.94 6.01
N SER A 246 12.37 1.75 6.32
CA SER A 246 10.95 1.40 6.20
C SER A 246 10.30 1.79 4.88
N PRO A 247 10.75 1.23 3.72
CA PRO A 247 10.06 1.44 2.46
C PRO A 247 8.64 0.90 2.60
N PHE A 248 7.66 1.77 2.34
CA PHE A 248 6.26 1.43 2.54
C PHE A 248 5.52 1.24 1.22
N TYR A 249 5.65 2.19 0.30
CA TYR A 249 5.04 2.14 -1.02
C TYR A 249 6.11 2.15 -2.10
N ILE A 250 5.86 1.41 -3.18
CA ILE A 250 6.72 1.35 -4.35
C ILE A 250 5.85 1.60 -5.58
N ALA A 251 6.16 2.64 -6.35
CA ALA A 251 5.42 2.99 -7.55
C ALA A 251 6.35 3.14 -8.75
N PHE A 252 6.20 2.29 -9.77
CA PHE A 252 6.89 2.46 -11.04
C PHE A 252 6.37 3.69 -11.79
N LEU A 253 7.26 4.33 -12.54
CA LEU A 253 6.90 5.43 -13.41
C LEU A 253 6.19 4.91 -14.66
N HIS A 254 5.29 5.71 -15.20
CA HIS A 254 4.46 5.31 -16.36
C HIS A 254 5.22 5.29 -17.67
N LYS A 255 6.16 6.24 -17.86
CA LYS A 255 6.94 6.41 -19.08
C LYS A 255 8.37 5.87 -18.99
N ARG A 256 8.79 5.49 -17.79
CA ARG A 256 10.13 4.94 -17.48
C ARG A 256 9.96 3.65 -16.69
N PRO A 257 9.72 2.53 -17.38
CA PRO A 257 9.36 1.24 -16.73
C PRO A 257 10.49 0.62 -15.91
N ASP A 258 11.71 1.13 -16.03
CA ASP A 258 12.88 0.77 -15.23
C ASP A 258 13.05 1.62 -13.95
N THR A 259 12.22 2.63 -13.76
CA THR A 259 12.36 3.61 -12.67
C THR A 259 11.13 3.58 -11.78
N PHE A 260 11.34 3.66 -10.46
CA PHE A 260 10.26 3.68 -9.48
C PHE A 260 10.55 4.65 -8.34
N VAL A 261 9.51 5.06 -7.62
CA VAL A 261 9.60 5.89 -6.41
C VAL A 261 9.27 5.03 -5.20
N ILE A 262 9.93 5.29 -4.09
CA ILE A 262 9.75 4.63 -2.80
C ILE A 262 9.36 5.67 -1.76
N GLY A 263 8.25 5.45 -1.06
CA GLY A 263 7.90 6.18 0.15
C GLY A 263 8.55 5.51 1.36
N CYS A 264 9.27 6.28 2.17
CA CYS A 264 10.04 5.79 3.30
C CYS A 264 9.46 6.32 4.62
N ALA A 265 8.73 5.47 5.34
CA ALA A 265 7.96 5.87 6.51
C ALA A 265 8.82 6.38 7.67
N VAL A 266 9.94 5.73 7.97
CA VAL A 266 10.87 6.14 9.05
C VAL A 266 11.78 7.27 8.58
N GLY A 267 12.10 7.30 7.29
CA GLY A 267 12.95 8.34 6.71
C GLY A 267 12.27 9.66 6.48
N ASP A 268 10.93 9.71 6.57
CA ASP A 268 10.13 10.90 6.30
C ASP A 268 10.41 11.52 4.92
N GLY A 269 10.37 10.69 3.89
CA GLY A 269 10.70 11.19 2.55
C GLY A 269 10.49 10.16 1.47
N CYS A 270 10.87 10.56 0.27
CA CYS A 270 10.85 9.73 -0.92
C CYS A 270 12.24 9.55 -1.51
N THR A 271 12.47 8.40 -2.12
CA THR A 271 13.65 8.15 -2.95
C THR A 271 13.26 7.51 -4.27
N MET A 272 14.19 7.46 -5.21
CA MET A 272 13.98 6.79 -6.49
C MET A 272 14.86 5.56 -6.61
N GLY A 273 14.31 4.50 -7.17
CA GLY A 273 15.03 3.30 -7.58
C GLY A 273 15.09 3.19 -9.10
N THR A 274 16.16 2.60 -9.60
CA THR A 274 16.32 2.26 -11.03
C THR A 274 16.73 0.80 -11.15
N VAL A 275 16.04 0.07 -12.01
CA VAL A 275 16.44 -1.28 -12.44
C VAL A 275 17.52 -1.12 -13.51
N GLU A 276 18.71 -1.60 -13.24
CA GLU A 276 19.82 -1.54 -14.17
C GLU A 276 19.74 -2.69 -15.20
N LYS A 277 20.48 -2.57 -16.30
CA LYS A 277 20.43 -3.55 -17.40
C LYS A 277 20.82 -5.00 -17.00
N ASP A 278 21.55 -5.15 -15.91
CA ASP A 278 21.95 -6.44 -15.36
C ASP A 278 20.96 -6.99 -14.33
N GLY A 279 19.80 -6.32 -14.16
CA GLY A 279 18.77 -6.69 -13.19
C GLY A 279 19.11 -6.32 -11.75
N THR A 280 20.17 -5.55 -11.51
CA THR A 280 20.41 -4.95 -10.19
C THR A 280 19.58 -3.70 -10.00
N VAL A 281 19.48 -3.24 -8.76
CA VAL A 281 18.72 -2.03 -8.41
C VAL A 281 19.65 -1.00 -7.79
N SER A 282 19.64 0.21 -8.33
CA SER A 282 20.31 1.38 -7.75
C SER A 282 19.29 2.28 -7.07
N ILE A 283 19.63 2.81 -5.88
CA ILE A 283 18.75 3.68 -5.09
C ILE A 283 19.40 5.04 -4.92
N ALA A 284 18.67 6.09 -5.30
CA ALA A 284 19.09 7.47 -5.14
C ALA A 284 19.09 7.93 -3.66
N PRO A 285 19.71 9.04 -3.32
CA PRO A 285 19.59 9.65 -1.99
C PRO A 285 18.12 9.97 -1.65
N LEU A 286 17.78 9.84 -0.36
CA LEU A 286 16.47 10.21 0.16
C LEU A 286 16.28 11.72 0.11
N VAL A 287 15.11 12.15 -0.36
CA VAL A 287 14.63 13.53 -0.24
C VAL A 287 13.62 13.59 0.89
N LYS A 288 14.01 14.22 1.99
CA LYS A 288 13.20 14.36 3.20
C LYS A 288 12.27 15.57 3.11
N ILE A 289 11.04 15.41 3.56
CA ILE A 289 10.13 16.53 3.81
C ILE A 289 10.53 17.27 5.09
N ASP A 290 10.06 18.51 5.22
CA ASP A 290 10.39 19.31 6.40
C ASP A 290 9.69 18.75 7.64
N THR A 291 10.48 18.23 8.56
CA THR A 291 10.06 17.80 9.89
C THR A 291 10.49 18.79 10.95
N SER A 292 10.40 20.09 10.66
CA SER A 292 10.85 21.19 11.55
C SER A 292 10.27 21.11 12.96
N ALA A 293 9.13 20.43 13.13
CA ALA A 293 8.56 20.14 14.44
C ALA A 293 9.26 18.99 15.18
N GLY A 294 10.26 18.31 14.57
CA GLY A 294 10.95 17.16 15.16
C GLY A 294 10.09 15.91 15.30
N VAL A 295 8.97 15.86 14.59
CA VAL A 295 7.97 14.80 14.70
C VAL A 295 7.94 14.05 13.38
N PRO A 296 8.26 12.71 13.32
CA PRO A 296 8.17 11.94 12.09
C PRO A 296 6.80 12.00 11.45
N THR A 297 6.76 12.14 10.12
CA THR A 297 5.50 12.26 9.37
C THR A 297 4.93 10.90 8.97
N GLU A 298 5.76 9.85 9.04
CA GLU A 298 5.41 8.52 8.51
C GLU A 298 4.90 8.61 7.08
N LEU A 299 5.75 9.10 6.16
CA LEU A 299 5.43 9.18 4.75
C LEU A 299 5.30 7.77 4.17
N CYS A 300 4.09 7.39 3.81
CA CYS A 300 3.75 6.01 3.48
C CYS A 300 3.34 5.81 2.01
N TRP A 301 2.10 6.11 1.67
CA TRP A 301 1.52 5.81 0.34
C TRP A 301 1.89 6.86 -0.70
N LEU A 302 1.93 6.43 -1.96
CA LEU A 302 2.31 7.27 -3.10
C LEU A 302 1.29 7.18 -4.23
N SER A 303 1.13 8.29 -4.95
CA SER A 303 0.53 8.33 -6.29
C SER A 303 1.44 9.09 -7.24
N VAL A 304 1.86 8.44 -8.33
CA VAL A 304 2.65 9.06 -9.38
C VAL A 304 1.73 9.61 -10.46
N ALA A 305 1.90 10.87 -10.82
CA ALA A 305 1.13 11.47 -11.91
C ALA A 305 1.44 10.77 -13.25
N PRO A 306 0.44 10.58 -14.14
CA PRO A 306 0.61 9.81 -15.38
C PRO A 306 1.62 10.41 -16.37
N ASP A 307 1.96 11.68 -16.18
CA ASP A 307 2.98 12.37 -16.98
C ASP A 307 4.41 12.19 -16.43
N ASP A 308 4.57 11.51 -15.29
CA ASP A 308 5.82 11.30 -14.54
C ASP A 308 6.49 12.60 -14.07
N ARG A 309 5.70 13.64 -13.80
CA ARG A 309 6.25 14.92 -13.32
C ARG A 309 6.13 15.09 -11.82
N THR A 310 5.06 14.56 -11.22
CA THR A 310 4.76 14.79 -9.82
C THR A 310 4.45 13.47 -9.11
N VAL A 311 4.97 13.35 -7.89
CA VAL A 311 4.60 12.30 -6.93
C VAL A 311 3.87 12.96 -5.78
N TYR A 312 2.72 12.42 -5.41
CA TYR A 312 1.98 12.78 -4.21
C TYR A 312 2.22 11.72 -3.14
N ALA A 313 2.63 12.15 -1.97
CA ALA A 313 3.02 11.27 -0.88
C ALA A 313 2.19 11.55 0.38
N THR A 314 1.58 10.51 0.91
CA THR A 314 0.71 10.60 2.10
C THR A 314 1.55 10.65 3.38
N ASN A 315 1.36 11.68 4.19
CA ASN A 315 1.97 11.82 5.51
C ASN A 315 1.00 11.33 6.59
N PHE A 316 1.15 10.08 7.01
CA PHE A 316 0.24 9.45 7.96
C PHE A 316 0.17 10.21 9.29
N GLY A 317 1.33 10.57 9.86
CA GLY A 317 1.41 11.28 11.13
C GLY A 317 0.89 12.73 11.07
N TYR A 318 1.03 13.38 9.92
CA TYR A 318 0.57 14.79 9.77
C TYR A 318 -0.81 14.91 9.15
N SER A 319 -1.40 13.82 8.69
CA SER A 319 -2.76 13.81 8.13
C SER A 319 -2.94 14.73 6.92
N ASN A 320 -1.91 14.79 6.09
CA ASN A 320 -1.89 15.60 4.86
C ASN A 320 -1.10 14.87 3.77
N ILE A 321 -0.85 15.54 2.67
CA ILE A 321 -0.10 15.06 1.52
C ILE A 321 1.02 16.06 1.25
N SER A 322 2.22 15.55 0.92
CA SER A 322 3.30 16.33 0.32
C SER A 322 3.48 15.94 -1.14
N SER A 323 4.02 16.81 -1.95
CA SER A 323 4.30 16.52 -3.36
C SER A 323 5.76 16.76 -3.71
N PHE A 324 6.23 15.98 -4.69
CA PHE A 324 7.60 16.05 -5.19
C PHE A 324 7.56 16.14 -6.71
N HIS A 325 8.40 16.99 -7.28
CA HIS A 325 8.69 16.96 -8.71
C HIS A 325 9.76 15.93 -9.03
N ILE A 326 9.55 15.17 -10.10
CA ILE A 326 10.51 14.22 -10.62
C ILE A 326 11.45 14.95 -11.59
N ASN A 327 12.73 15.01 -11.24
CA ASN A 327 13.76 15.68 -12.03
C ASN A 327 14.87 14.69 -12.40
N GLY A 328 14.82 14.17 -13.62
CA GLY A 328 15.74 13.13 -14.07
C GLY A 328 15.63 11.85 -13.22
N ARG A 329 16.69 11.49 -12.52
CA ARG A 329 16.75 10.35 -11.57
C ARG A 329 16.61 10.80 -10.10
N GLY A 330 16.14 12.01 -9.85
CA GLY A 330 15.99 12.59 -8.53
C GLY A 330 14.59 13.15 -8.26
N LEU A 331 14.37 13.55 -7.03
CA LEU A 331 13.14 14.19 -6.56
C LEU A 331 13.50 15.56 -5.97
N GLU A 332 12.57 16.49 -6.09
CA GLU A 332 12.61 17.80 -5.43
C GLU A 332 11.25 18.05 -4.77
N ILE A 333 11.24 18.58 -3.54
CA ILE A 333 9.98 18.95 -2.88
C ILE A 333 9.30 20.04 -3.70
N ALA A 334 8.05 19.77 -4.11
CA ALA A 334 7.20 20.75 -4.77
C ALA A 334 6.37 21.53 -3.76
N CYS A 335 5.58 20.81 -2.95
CA CYS A 335 4.79 21.40 -1.86
C CYS A 335 4.85 20.52 -0.61
N ASP A 336 5.08 21.12 0.53
CA ASP A 336 5.04 20.47 1.84
C ASP A 336 4.42 21.40 2.90
N PRO A 337 3.12 21.22 3.22
CA PRO A 337 2.18 20.28 2.63
C PRO A 337 1.61 20.71 1.26
N ALA A 338 1.12 19.75 0.47
CA ALA A 338 0.41 20.00 -0.78
C ALA A 338 -1.07 20.33 -0.57
N CYS A 339 -1.65 19.93 0.56
CA CYS A 339 -3.02 20.23 0.97
C CYS A 339 -3.12 20.48 2.47
N PRO A 340 -4.19 21.16 2.93
CA PRO A 340 -4.46 21.32 4.36
C PRO A 340 -4.62 19.96 5.07
N LYS A 341 -4.29 19.94 6.36
CA LYS A 341 -4.47 18.78 7.24
C LYS A 341 -5.96 18.43 7.37
N ILE A 342 -6.28 17.14 7.22
CA ILE A 342 -7.60 16.59 7.56
C ILE A 342 -7.58 16.16 9.04
N VAL A 343 -8.50 16.71 9.83
CA VAL A 343 -8.56 16.44 11.27
C VAL A 343 -9.19 15.04 11.49
N GLY A 344 -8.52 14.18 12.26
CA GLY A 344 -9.04 12.92 12.75
C GLY A 344 -9.90 13.09 14.01
N ASP A 345 -10.46 11.99 14.50
CA ASP A 345 -11.34 11.95 15.67
C ASP A 345 -10.60 11.92 17.02
N GLY A 346 -9.28 11.88 17.00
CA GLY A 346 -8.45 11.84 18.20
C GLY A 346 -8.09 10.45 18.71
N THR A 347 -8.64 9.38 18.14
CA THR A 347 -8.40 8.00 18.62
C THR A 347 -7.18 7.34 18.01
N ALA A 348 -6.84 7.67 16.76
CA ALA A 348 -5.69 7.13 16.07
C ALA A 348 -4.43 7.98 16.27
N ARG A 349 -3.31 7.30 16.44
CA ARG A 349 -2.00 7.95 16.62
C ARG A 349 -0.97 7.34 15.69
N ALA A 350 -0.08 8.20 15.21
CA ALA A 350 1.17 7.85 14.57
C ALA A 350 2.18 7.28 15.59
N LEU A 351 3.29 6.74 15.11
CA LEU A 351 4.34 6.15 15.95
C LEU A 351 4.88 7.10 17.03
N ASN A 352 4.96 8.38 16.71
CA ASN A 352 5.43 9.43 17.62
C ASN A 352 4.34 9.95 18.58
N GLY A 353 3.13 9.36 18.56
CA GLY A 353 1.99 9.77 19.37
C GLY A 353 1.16 10.92 18.79
N THR A 354 1.50 11.47 17.65
CA THR A 354 0.68 12.49 16.98
C THR A 354 -0.68 11.93 16.58
N VAL A 355 -1.75 12.65 16.88
CA VAL A 355 -3.10 12.30 16.44
C VAL A 355 -3.18 12.37 14.91
N THR A 356 -3.65 11.32 14.29
CA THR A 356 -3.80 11.22 12.84
C THR A 356 -5.26 11.00 12.43
N SER A 357 -5.61 11.47 11.24
CA SER A 357 -6.88 11.13 10.57
C SER A 357 -6.83 9.78 9.85
N GLY A 358 -5.70 9.07 9.94
CA GLY A 358 -5.50 7.78 9.30
C GLY A 358 -5.48 7.85 7.77
N PRO A 359 -4.72 8.77 7.14
CA PRO A 359 -4.59 8.74 5.71
C PRO A 359 -3.91 7.44 5.27
N SER A 360 -4.49 6.77 4.27
CA SER A 360 -3.97 5.52 3.72
C SER A 360 -3.82 5.58 2.20
N ASP A 361 -4.28 4.59 1.44
CA ASP A 361 -4.12 4.57 -0.01
C ASP A 361 -4.66 5.82 -0.72
N SER A 362 -3.99 6.18 -1.79
CA SER A 362 -4.40 7.23 -2.72
C SER A 362 -4.41 6.70 -4.16
N TRP A 363 -5.18 7.33 -5.02
CA TRP A 363 -5.24 7.02 -6.45
C TRP A 363 -5.40 8.30 -7.26
N ILE A 364 -4.63 8.42 -8.34
CA ILE A 364 -4.70 9.54 -9.28
C ILE A 364 -5.37 9.10 -10.58
N THR A 365 -6.18 9.98 -11.17
CA THR A 365 -6.87 9.69 -12.43
C THR A 365 -5.90 9.51 -13.60
N PRO A 366 -6.27 8.74 -14.64
CA PRO A 366 -5.40 8.51 -15.81
C PRO A 366 -5.04 9.78 -16.60
N ASP A 367 -5.84 10.84 -16.47
CA ASP A 367 -5.55 12.17 -17.03
C ASP A 367 -4.71 13.04 -16.09
N GLY A 368 -4.44 12.58 -14.87
CA GLY A 368 -3.71 13.30 -13.85
C GLY A 368 -4.46 14.47 -13.21
N ALA A 369 -5.75 14.68 -13.55
CA ALA A 369 -6.51 15.85 -13.12
C ALA A 369 -6.96 15.79 -11.66
N TYR A 370 -7.18 14.58 -11.13
CA TYR A 370 -7.73 14.40 -9.79
C TYR A 370 -6.98 13.32 -9.01
N LEU A 371 -6.77 13.59 -7.72
CA LEU A 371 -6.24 12.64 -6.73
C LEU A 371 -7.31 12.34 -5.68
N TYR A 372 -7.50 11.07 -5.32
CA TYR A 372 -8.39 10.66 -4.25
C TYR A 372 -7.57 10.02 -3.13
N GLN A 373 -7.88 10.39 -1.89
CA GLN A 373 -7.15 9.99 -0.69
C GLN A 373 -8.11 9.51 0.39
N ILE A 374 -7.83 8.35 0.96
CA ILE A 374 -8.56 7.81 2.11
C ILE A 374 -8.06 8.46 3.41
N TYR A 375 -8.99 8.84 4.28
CA TYR A 375 -8.74 9.28 5.66
C TYR A 375 -9.64 8.48 6.61
N GLY A 376 -9.15 7.30 7.03
CA GLY A 376 -9.96 6.30 7.76
C GLY A 376 -10.52 6.80 9.08
N ASN A 377 -9.73 7.47 9.93
CA ASN A 377 -10.17 8.04 11.21
C ASN A 377 -10.90 9.38 11.10
N ALA A 378 -11.04 9.92 9.91
CA ALA A 378 -11.97 11.00 9.62
C ALA A 378 -13.24 10.50 8.92
N SER A 379 -13.35 9.18 8.63
CA SER A 379 -14.42 8.58 7.83
C SER A 379 -14.64 9.25 6.49
N LYS A 380 -13.56 9.65 5.81
CA LYS A 380 -13.62 10.43 4.57
C LYS A 380 -12.77 9.81 3.46
N LEU A 381 -13.33 9.83 2.26
CA LEU A 381 -12.58 9.78 1.00
C LEU A 381 -12.65 11.17 0.40
N VAL A 382 -11.50 11.82 0.24
CA VAL A 382 -11.40 13.19 -0.25
C VAL A 382 -10.81 13.20 -1.65
N GLY A 383 -11.44 13.93 -2.56
CA GLY A 383 -10.94 14.17 -3.90
C GLY A 383 -10.36 15.57 -4.03
N TYR A 384 -9.24 15.66 -4.72
CA TYR A 384 -8.49 16.88 -4.96
C TYR A 384 -8.27 17.09 -6.46
N ALA A 385 -8.38 18.34 -6.92
CA ALA A 385 -7.85 18.75 -8.21
C ALA A 385 -6.35 19.01 -8.07
N THR A 386 -5.55 18.39 -8.93
CA THR A 386 -4.09 18.57 -8.97
C THR A 386 -3.74 19.90 -9.62
N GLN A 387 -2.63 20.52 -9.18
CA GLN A 387 -2.11 21.76 -9.76
C GLN A 387 -0.71 21.55 -10.32
N LEU A 388 -0.30 22.41 -11.26
CA LEU A 388 1.01 22.32 -11.92
C LEU A 388 2.19 22.54 -10.97
N ASP A 389 1.97 23.30 -9.90
CA ASP A 389 2.97 23.52 -8.85
C ASP A 389 3.06 22.40 -7.82
N GLY A 390 2.24 21.35 -7.98
CA GLY A 390 2.16 20.21 -7.06
C GLY A 390 1.18 20.39 -5.91
N SER A 391 0.52 21.54 -5.77
CA SER A 391 -0.52 21.74 -4.75
C SER A 391 -1.81 21.01 -5.11
N LEU A 392 -2.68 20.81 -4.12
CA LEU A 392 -3.94 20.08 -4.22
C LEU A 392 -5.08 20.92 -3.70
N ASN A 393 -6.13 21.07 -4.51
CA ASN A 393 -7.36 21.78 -4.11
C ASN A 393 -8.49 20.76 -3.88
N GLU A 394 -9.04 20.72 -2.66
CA GLU A 394 -10.19 19.85 -2.36
C GLU A 394 -11.40 20.22 -3.22
N ILE A 395 -11.99 19.20 -3.87
CA ILE A 395 -13.17 19.37 -4.75
C ILE A 395 -14.36 18.56 -4.27
N THR A 396 -14.15 17.46 -3.56
CA THR A 396 -15.20 16.58 -3.09
C THR A 396 -14.77 15.82 -1.84
N SER A 397 -15.74 15.48 -1.01
CA SER A 397 -15.53 14.60 0.14
C SER A 397 -16.76 13.72 0.33
N VAL A 398 -16.57 12.42 0.40
CA VAL A 398 -17.64 11.44 0.64
C VAL A 398 -17.35 10.65 1.91
N LYS A 399 -18.43 10.21 2.58
CA LYS A 399 -18.31 9.42 3.81
C LYS A 399 -17.96 7.96 3.46
N ILE A 400 -17.01 7.40 4.20
CA ILE A 400 -16.62 5.99 4.13
C ILE A 400 -16.76 5.34 5.53
N PRO A 401 -16.73 4.00 5.63
CA PRO A 401 -16.66 3.32 6.92
C PRO A 401 -15.51 3.84 7.76
N TYR A 402 -15.73 3.82 9.07
CA TYR A 402 -14.72 4.26 10.02
C TYR A 402 -13.54 3.28 10.06
N ASN A 403 -12.38 3.82 10.27
CA ASN A 403 -11.14 3.18 10.68
C ASN A 403 -10.28 2.58 9.57
N SER A 404 -10.58 1.46 8.99
CA SER A 404 -9.58 0.75 8.18
C SER A 404 -9.90 0.52 6.70
N PRO A 405 -10.63 1.38 6.01
CA PRO A 405 -10.70 1.25 4.55
C PRO A 405 -9.31 1.42 3.96
N GLN A 406 -8.94 0.50 3.08
CA GLN A 406 -7.66 0.51 2.37
C GLN A 406 -7.83 -0.05 0.97
N GLY A 407 -6.83 0.20 0.13
CA GLY A 407 -6.87 -0.20 -1.26
C GLY A 407 -7.78 0.68 -2.08
N LEU A 408 -7.19 1.35 -3.05
CA LEU A 408 -7.87 2.24 -3.96
C LEU A 408 -7.46 1.87 -5.38
N ALA A 409 -8.45 1.63 -6.25
CA ALA A 409 -8.23 1.38 -7.67
C ALA A 409 -9.32 2.06 -8.49
N GLY A 410 -9.00 2.49 -9.72
CA GLY A 410 -9.97 3.17 -10.56
C GLY A 410 -9.57 3.31 -12.02
N PHE A 411 -10.46 3.87 -12.83
CA PHE A 411 -10.23 4.18 -14.25
C PHE A 411 -11.13 5.31 -14.76
#